data_e4ae63390b08c00c555bd5598620a0f7
#
_entry.id   e4ae63390b08c00c555bd5598620a0f7
#
_cell.length_a   1.000
_cell.length_b   1.000
_cell.length_c   1.000
_cell.angle_alpha   90.00
_cell.angle_beta   90.00
_cell.angle_gamma   90.00
#
_symmetry.space_group_name_H-M   'P 1'
#
loop_
_entity.id
_entity.type
_entity.pdbx_description
1 polymer ?
#
loop_
_entity_poly.entity_id
_entity_poly.type
_entity_poly.pdbx_seq_one_letter_code
_entity_poly.pdbx_strand_id
1 'polypeptide(L)'
;MTTTVEATAAPFRYRPPARLTSLSVVMPAHNEGENIEAAILEALEAATSVSDRYEVVVVDDGSTDDTAAVVERLIATYGESVRLIRNEVNLGYGPTVRRALESARMDWILFTDSDCQFDLSEVALLVPLTDDADIVSGIRRNRQDTFRRRLNAHIFNAAGRAFFGTGVRDVDCAFKLIRRSALRGLELTATSAMINTELFYQARQHGLRVVEQPVTH
;
A
#
# COMPACT_ATOMS: atom_id res chain seq x y z
N MET A 1 -47.50 -38.77 8.71
CA MET A 1 -46.04 -39.01 8.73
C MET A 1 -45.34 -37.65 8.55
N THR A 2 -44.86 -37.09 9.66
CA THR A 2 -44.25 -35.76 9.69
C THR A 2 -42.72 -35.98 9.64
N THR A 3 -42.10 -35.66 8.53
CA THR A 3 -40.64 -35.80 8.35
C THR A 3 -39.96 -34.56 8.93
N THR A 4 -39.35 -34.71 10.10
CA THR A 4 -38.53 -33.66 10.72
C THR A 4 -37.20 -33.64 9.99
N VAL A 5 -36.92 -32.53 9.29
CA VAL A 5 -35.58 -32.27 8.69
C VAL A 5 -34.71 -31.65 9.79
N GLU A 6 -33.83 -32.44 10.37
CA GLU A 6 -32.75 -31.93 11.21
C GLU A 6 -31.72 -31.21 10.34
N ALA A 7 -31.71 -29.90 10.43
CA ALA A 7 -30.63 -29.06 9.87
C ALA A 7 -29.40 -29.19 10.77
N THR A 8 -28.48 -30.05 10.43
CA THR A 8 -27.15 -30.12 11.03
C THR A 8 -26.37 -28.89 10.62
N ALA A 9 -26.37 -27.85 11.46
CA ALA A 9 -25.46 -26.73 11.31
C ALA A 9 -24.01 -27.25 11.47
N ALA A 10 -23.19 -27.05 10.44
CA ALA A 10 -21.77 -27.38 10.52
C ALA A 10 -21.13 -26.63 11.70
N PRO A 11 -20.24 -27.26 12.48
CA PRO A 11 -19.64 -26.61 13.63
C PRO A 11 -18.85 -25.37 13.17
N PHE A 12 -19.07 -24.26 13.85
CA PHE A 12 -18.31 -23.03 13.67
C PHE A 12 -16.81 -23.35 13.88
N ARG A 13 -16.04 -23.36 12.78
CA ARG A 13 -14.58 -23.52 12.85
C ARG A 13 -13.99 -22.13 13.02
N TYR A 14 -13.46 -21.84 14.21
CA TYR A 14 -12.61 -20.67 14.41
C TYR A 14 -11.46 -20.75 13.39
N ARG A 15 -11.43 -19.81 12.46
CA ARG A 15 -10.27 -19.59 11.57
C ARG A 15 -9.49 -18.44 12.19
N PRO A 16 -8.25 -18.63 12.61
CA PRO A 16 -7.43 -17.53 13.10
C PRO A 16 -7.35 -16.45 12.02
N PRO A 17 -7.22 -15.17 12.40
CA PRO A 17 -7.07 -14.10 11.42
C PRO A 17 -5.89 -14.42 10.49
N ALA A 18 -6.10 -14.17 9.20
CA ALA A 18 -5.05 -14.36 8.21
C ALA A 18 -3.86 -13.47 8.57
N ARG A 19 -2.63 -14.02 8.52
CA ARG A 19 -1.39 -13.29 8.80
C ARG A 19 -0.44 -13.44 7.63
N LEU A 20 0.36 -12.40 7.40
CA LEU A 20 1.42 -12.41 6.39
C LEU A 20 2.67 -13.08 6.96
N THR A 21 3.46 -13.71 6.10
CA THR A 21 4.78 -14.25 6.47
C THR A 21 5.74 -13.16 6.90
N SER A 22 5.72 -12.04 6.18
CA SER A 22 6.51 -10.85 6.50
C SER A 22 5.99 -9.65 5.71
N LEU A 23 6.14 -8.42 6.27
CA LEU A 23 5.60 -7.20 5.72
C LEU A 23 6.61 -6.05 5.75
N SER A 24 6.88 -5.41 4.59
CA SER A 24 7.48 -4.09 4.51
C SER A 24 6.38 -3.05 4.33
N VAL A 25 6.23 -2.10 5.24
CA VAL A 25 5.44 -0.89 4.99
C VAL A 25 6.39 0.14 4.38
N VAL A 26 6.10 0.61 3.18
CA VAL A 26 6.96 1.56 2.47
C VAL A 26 6.20 2.85 2.19
N MET A 27 6.82 3.98 2.48
CA MET A 27 6.23 5.30 2.29
C MET A 27 7.25 6.30 1.71
N PRO A 28 6.94 6.94 0.58
CA PRO A 28 7.67 8.10 0.11
C PRO A 28 7.33 9.30 1.01
N ALA A 29 8.31 10.16 1.28
CA ALA A 29 8.12 11.38 2.06
C ALA A 29 8.90 12.55 1.44
N HIS A 30 8.30 13.73 1.42
CA HIS A 30 8.98 14.97 1.05
C HIS A 30 8.37 16.14 1.81
N ASN A 31 9.13 16.70 2.77
CA ASN A 31 8.70 17.75 3.67
C ASN A 31 7.43 17.36 4.47
N GLU A 32 7.50 16.21 5.13
CA GLU A 32 6.44 15.63 5.97
C GLU A 32 6.81 15.65 7.47
N GLY A 33 7.66 16.56 7.90
CA GLY A 33 8.15 16.63 9.28
C GLY A 33 7.05 16.67 10.32
N GLU A 34 5.89 17.26 10.00
CA GLU A 34 4.73 17.33 10.90
C GLU A 34 3.95 16.01 11.01
N ASN A 35 3.97 15.17 9.96
CA ASN A 35 3.14 13.95 9.86
C ASN A 35 3.94 12.67 10.04
N ILE A 36 5.22 12.66 9.67
CA ILE A 36 6.01 11.43 9.49
C ILE A 36 6.14 10.59 10.76
N GLU A 37 6.18 11.20 11.94
CA GLU A 37 6.22 10.47 13.20
C GLU A 37 4.93 9.67 13.41
N ALA A 38 3.78 10.31 13.25
CA ALA A 38 2.48 9.66 13.38
C ALA A 38 2.31 8.54 12.33
N ALA A 39 2.69 8.80 11.08
CA ALA A 39 2.63 7.81 10.00
C ALA A 39 3.47 6.57 10.29
N ILE A 40 4.69 6.73 10.83
CA ILE A 40 5.55 5.60 11.19
C ILE A 40 4.97 4.80 12.36
N LEU A 41 4.46 5.47 13.40
CA LEU A 41 3.87 4.80 14.56
C LEU A 41 2.64 3.98 14.17
N GLU A 42 1.75 4.55 13.37
CA GLU A 42 0.59 3.84 12.83
C GLU A 42 1.00 2.67 11.94
N ALA A 43 2.04 2.84 11.10
CA ALA A 43 2.56 1.78 10.26
C ALA A 43 3.16 0.61 11.08
N LEU A 44 3.85 0.89 12.18
CA LEU A 44 4.37 -0.13 13.10
C LEU A 44 3.22 -0.91 13.76
N GLU A 45 2.19 -0.21 14.25
CA GLU A 45 1.01 -0.84 14.85
C GLU A 45 0.28 -1.72 13.83
N ALA A 46 -0.01 -1.17 12.64
CA ALA A 46 -0.65 -1.91 11.56
C ALA A 46 0.16 -3.15 11.15
N ALA A 47 1.49 -3.04 11.00
CA ALA A 47 2.34 -4.14 10.61
C ALA A 47 2.36 -5.26 11.67
N THR A 48 2.47 -4.91 12.96
CA THR A 48 2.47 -5.90 14.06
C THR A 48 1.15 -6.65 14.16
N SER A 49 0.03 -6.01 13.81
CA SER A 49 -1.30 -6.62 13.84
C SER A 49 -1.45 -7.78 12.85
N VAL A 50 -0.74 -7.74 11.72
CA VAL A 50 -0.89 -8.69 10.60
C VAL A 50 0.34 -9.52 10.29
N SER A 51 1.51 -9.23 10.88
CA SER A 51 2.75 -9.98 10.63
C SER A 51 3.67 -9.99 11.85
N ASP A 52 4.41 -11.09 12.04
CA ASP A 52 5.43 -11.19 13.10
C ASP A 52 6.82 -10.68 12.66
N ARG A 53 7.04 -10.59 11.34
CA ARG A 53 8.26 -10.03 10.75
C ARG A 53 7.89 -8.84 9.87
N TYR A 54 8.37 -7.68 10.25
CA TYR A 54 8.04 -6.46 9.53
C TYR A 54 9.18 -5.45 9.57
N GLU A 55 9.07 -4.47 8.68
CA GLU A 55 9.85 -3.24 8.65
C GLU A 55 8.99 -2.09 8.16
N VAL A 56 9.29 -0.88 8.59
CA VAL A 56 8.76 0.37 8.03
C VAL A 56 9.92 1.08 7.33
N VAL A 57 9.76 1.39 6.06
CA VAL A 57 10.80 2.02 5.24
C VAL A 57 10.30 3.37 4.75
N VAL A 58 10.94 4.43 5.18
CA VAL A 58 10.70 5.79 4.69
C VAL A 58 11.73 6.10 3.62
N VAL A 59 11.26 6.55 2.45
CA VAL A 59 12.13 7.10 1.41
C VAL A 59 11.96 8.61 1.36
N ASP A 60 12.90 9.31 1.96
CA ASP A 60 12.96 10.77 2.01
C ASP A 60 13.46 11.32 0.67
N ASP A 61 12.61 12.03 -0.05
CA ASP A 61 12.90 12.60 -1.37
C ASP A 61 13.54 13.98 -1.26
N GLY A 62 14.67 14.06 -0.57
CA GLY A 62 15.45 15.28 -0.44
C GLY A 62 14.69 16.36 0.35
N SER A 63 14.06 16.02 1.46
CA SER A 63 13.38 16.99 2.34
C SER A 63 14.35 18.06 2.85
N THR A 64 13.82 19.27 2.99
CA THR A 64 14.54 20.44 3.51
C THR A 64 14.11 20.82 4.94
N ASP A 65 13.03 20.20 5.43
CA ASP A 65 12.52 20.32 6.79
C ASP A 65 13.15 19.25 7.72
N ASP A 66 12.55 19.00 8.87
CA ASP A 66 13.03 18.06 9.87
C ASP A 66 12.58 16.60 9.63
N THR A 67 11.95 16.28 8.49
CA THR A 67 11.47 14.92 8.14
C THR A 67 12.53 13.85 8.44
N ALA A 68 13.74 13.99 7.89
CA ALA A 68 14.78 13.00 8.08
C ALA A 68 15.21 12.88 9.54
N ALA A 69 15.35 13.99 10.25
CA ALA A 69 15.73 14.00 11.66
C ALA A 69 14.70 13.31 12.56
N VAL A 70 13.41 13.48 12.25
CA VAL A 70 12.31 12.76 12.94
C VAL A 70 12.45 11.26 12.75
N VAL A 71 12.65 10.80 11.50
CA VAL A 71 12.82 9.37 11.22
C VAL A 71 14.05 8.79 11.91
N GLU A 72 15.18 9.51 11.92
CA GLU A 72 16.41 9.09 12.61
C GLU A 72 16.22 8.90 14.12
N ARG A 73 15.41 9.75 14.77
CA ARG A 73 15.04 9.59 16.19
C ARG A 73 14.22 8.29 16.39
N LEU A 74 13.30 7.99 15.47
CA LEU A 74 12.51 6.76 15.56
C LEU A 74 13.36 5.52 15.30
N ILE A 75 14.36 5.57 14.42
CA ILE A 75 15.34 4.49 14.25
C ILE A 75 16.08 4.23 15.55
N ALA A 76 16.48 5.26 16.29
CA ALA A 76 17.14 5.08 17.59
C ALA A 76 16.25 4.36 18.61
N THR A 77 14.92 4.49 18.50
CA THR A 77 13.94 3.86 19.40
C THR A 77 13.54 2.45 18.95
N TYR A 78 13.28 2.26 17.67
CA TYR A 78 12.70 1.02 17.10
C TYR A 78 13.72 0.14 16.37
N GLY A 79 14.98 0.58 16.28
CA GLY A 79 16.07 -0.20 15.68
C GLY A 79 15.80 -0.55 14.23
N GLU A 80 16.05 -1.81 13.89
CA GLU A 80 15.92 -2.33 12.51
C GLU A 80 14.48 -2.37 11.98
N SER A 81 13.47 -2.17 12.85
CA SER A 81 12.07 -2.11 12.42
C SER A 81 11.74 -0.84 11.66
N VAL A 82 12.57 0.22 11.75
CA VAL A 82 12.41 1.46 10.99
C VAL A 82 13.67 1.73 10.20
N ARG A 83 13.52 2.05 8.93
CA ARG A 83 14.63 2.37 8.02
C ARG A 83 14.37 3.65 7.27
N LEU A 84 15.42 4.45 7.14
CA LEU A 84 15.45 5.65 6.31
C LEU A 84 16.32 5.43 5.07
N ILE A 85 15.81 5.79 3.92
CA ILE A 85 16.56 5.91 2.67
C ILE A 85 16.42 7.36 2.22
N ARG A 86 17.52 8.01 1.89
CA ARG A 86 17.49 9.42 1.46
C ARG A 86 17.89 9.56 0.01
N ASN A 87 17.18 10.40 -0.72
CA ASN A 87 17.63 10.97 -1.98
C ASN A 87 18.44 12.25 -1.66
N GLU A 88 19.53 12.46 -2.36
CA GLU A 88 20.36 13.68 -2.18
C GLU A 88 19.61 14.95 -2.60
N VAL A 89 18.71 14.80 -3.57
CA VAL A 89 17.85 15.86 -4.11
C VAL A 89 16.45 15.31 -4.33
N ASN A 90 15.47 16.19 -4.47
CA ASN A 90 14.11 15.81 -4.85
C ASN A 90 14.11 15.25 -6.28
N LEU A 91 13.81 13.97 -6.40
CA LEU A 91 13.69 13.23 -7.67
C LEU A 91 12.26 13.18 -8.21
N GLY A 92 11.29 13.55 -7.36
CA GLY A 92 9.86 13.49 -7.64
C GLY A 92 9.21 12.15 -7.28
N TYR A 93 7.88 12.15 -7.32
CA TYR A 93 7.05 11.07 -6.81
C TYR A 93 7.37 9.69 -7.43
N GLY A 94 7.43 9.60 -8.76
CA GLY A 94 7.64 8.32 -9.44
C GLY A 94 8.94 7.61 -9.05
N PRO A 95 10.13 8.25 -9.19
CA PRO A 95 11.39 7.66 -8.76
C PRO A 95 11.41 7.28 -7.28
N THR A 96 10.77 8.08 -6.42
CA THR A 96 10.73 7.84 -4.98
C THR A 96 9.85 6.65 -4.63
N VAL A 97 8.68 6.51 -5.26
CA VAL A 97 7.82 5.31 -5.14
C VAL A 97 8.55 4.07 -5.63
N ARG A 98 9.19 4.13 -6.80
CA ARG A 98 9.99 3.01 -7.31
C ARG A 98 11.05 2.60 -6.30
N ARG A 99 11.84 3.55 -5.79
CA ARG A 99 12.87 3.29 -4.80
C ARG A 99 12.30 2.68 -3.51
N ALA A 100 11.12 3.12 -3.08
CA ALA A 100 10.42 2.55 -1.93
C ALA A 100 10.06 1.08 -2.15
N LEU A 101 9.44 0.75 -3.28
CA LEU A 101 9.10 -0.63 -3.63
C LEU A 101 10.33 -1.53 -3.76
N GLU A 102 11.40 -1.05 -4.41
CA GLU A 102 12.67 -1.79 -4.58
C GLU A 102 13.42 -2.02 -3.26
N SER A 103 13.26 -1.13 -2.29
CA SER A 103 13.95 -1.19 -0.99
C SER A 103 13.35 -2.20 -0.02
N ALA A 104 12.14 -2.69 -0.28
CA ALA A 104 11.43 -3.64 0.55
C ALA A 104 12.15 -5.00 0.61
N ARG A 105 12.29 -5.54 1.84
CA ARG A 105 13.00 -6.81 2.08
C ARG A 105 12.06 -7.97 2.36
N MET A 106 10.82 -7.70 2.77
CA MET A 106 9.84 -8.68 3.21
C MET A 106 9.05 -9.26 2.02
N ASP A 107 8.27 -10.31 2.25
CA ASP A 107 7.52 -11.02 1.19
C ASP A 107 6.35 -10.22 0.66
N TRP A 108 5.76 -9.38 1.51
CA TRP A 108 4.68 -8.47 1.16
C TRP A 108 5.10 -7.03 1.40
N ILE A 109 4.56 -6.13 0.60
CA ILE A 109 4.81 -4.70 0.64
C ILE A 109 3.48 -3.99 0.79
N LEU A 110 3.27 -3.25 1.88
CA LEU A 110 2.22 -2.26 1.98
C LEU A 110 2.79 -0.92 1.53
N PHE A 111 2.37 -0.45 0.37
CA PHE A 111 2.67 0.90 -0.10
C PHE A 111 1.60 1.86 0.42
N THR A 112 2.02 2.94 1.07
CA THR A 112 1.15 4.02 1.57
C THR A 112 1.87 5.36 1.48
N ASP A 113 1.10 6.47 1.42
CA ASP A 113 1.64 7.82 1.57
C ASP A 113 1.94 8.11 3.05
N SER A 114 2.71 9.17 3.33
CA SER A 114 3.17 9.57 4.67
C SER A 114 2.33 10.69 5.30
N ASP A 115 1.18 11.05 4.70
CA ASP A 115 0.33 12.19 5.07
C ASP A 115 -0.83 11.85 6.03
N CYS A 116 -0.84 10.62 6.56
CA CYS A 116 -1.85 10.10 7.50
C CYS A 116 -3.30 10.17 6.98
N GLN A 117 -3.52 10.10 5.65
CA GLN A 117 -4.88 10.13 5.08
C GLN A 117 -5.57 8.77 5.07
N PHE A 118 -4.84 7.67 5.24
CA PHE A 118 -5.36 6.31 5.32
C PHE A 118 -5.37 5.80 6.76
N ASP A 119 -6.39 5.02 7.13
CA ASP A 119 -6.38 4.19 8.33
C ASP A 119 -5.57 2.91 8.03
N LEU A 120 -4.32 2.86 8.48
CA LEU A 120 -3.42 1.74 8.19
C LEU A 120 -3.86 0.43 8.86
N SER A 121 -4.71 0.47 9.88
CA SER A 121 -5.29 -0.73 10.51
C SER A 121 -6.13 -1.55 9.51
N GLU A 122 -6.65 -0.90 8.45
CA GLU A 122 -7.42 -1.57 7.39
C GLU A 122 -6.59 -2.49 6.50
N VAL A 123 -5.25 -2.55 6.67
CA VAL A 123 -4.42 -3.60 6.07
C VAL A 123 -4.97 -5.00 6.41
N ALA A 124 -5.56 -5.15 7.58
CA ALA A 124 -6.21 -6.40 8.01
C ALA A 124 -7.35 -6.84 7.07
N LEU A 125 -7.99 -5.91 6.33
CA LEU A 125 -9.01 -6.22 5.32
C LEU A 125 -8.39 -6.74 4.01
N LEU A 126 -7.13 -6.38 3.73
CA LEU A 126 -6.43 -6.77 2.51
C LEU A 126 -5.79 -8.16 2.65
N VAL A 127 -5.32 -8.50 3.85
CA VAL A 127 -4.57 -9.73 4.12
C VAL A 127 -5.32 -11.00 3.67
N PRO A 128 -6.62 -11.20 3.96
CA PRO A 128 -7.34 -12.40 3.51
C PRO A 128 -7.41 -12.56 1.98
N LEU A 129 -7.22 -11.49 1.22
CA LEU A 129 -7.27 -11.51 -0.24
C LEU A 129 -5.94 -11.94 -0.87
N THR A 130 -4.86 -12.01 -0.10
CA THR A 130 -3.52 -12.38 -0.57
C THR A 130 -3.39 -13.84 -0.98
N ASP A 131 -4.32 -14.72 -0.55
CA ASP A 131 -4.36 -16.11 -0.98
C ASP A 131 -4.64 -16.21 -2.49
N ASP A 132 -5.41 -15.25 -3.01
CA ASP A 132 -5.88 -15.25 -4.40
C ASP A 132 -5.35 -14.08 -5.24
N ALA A 133 -4.53 -13.20 -4.70
CA ALA A 133 -4.04 -12.01 -5.39
C ALA A 133 -2.52 -11.82 -5.24
N ASP A 134 -1.92 -11.25 -6.27
CA ASP A 134 -0.53 -10.77 -6.24
C ASP A 134 -0.46 -9.30 -5.81
N ILE A 135 -1.53 -8.54 -6.10
CA ILE A 135 -1.71 -7.14 -5.68
C ILE A 135 -3.13 -6.98 -5.17
N VAL A 136 -3.28 -6.48 -3.94
CA VAL A 136 -4.56 -6.02 -3.39
C VAL A 136 -4.51 -4.50 -3.31
N SER A 137 -5.32 -3.82 -4.12
CA SER A 137 -5.37 -2.34 -4.18
C SER A 137 -6.56 -1.80 -3.41
N GLY A 138 -6.34 -0.76 -2.61
CA GLY A 138 -7.43 -0.01 -2.01
C GLY A 138 -8.31 0.69 -3.05
N ILE A 139 -9.60 0.86 -2.72
CA ILE A 139 -10.50 1.81 -3.38
C ILE A 139 -10.95 2.78 -2.30
N ARG A 140 -10.64 4.05 -2.45
CA ARG A 140 -10.98 5.08 -1.46
C ARG A 140 -12.48 5.27 -1.33
N ARG A 141 -13.00 5.04 -0.11
CA ARG A 141 -14.38 5.37 0.27
C ARG A 141 -14.42 6.82 0.74
N ASN A 142 -15.56 7.48 0.55
CA ASN A 142 -15.87 8.80 1.13
C ASN A 142 -14.83 9.90 0.83
N ARG A 143 -14.26 9.91 -0.39
CA ARG A 143 -13.34 10.96 -0.81
C ARG A 143 -13.93 12.34 -0.52
N GLN A 144 -13.30 13.10 0.37
CA GLN A 144 -13.66 14.50 0.69
C GLN A 144 -13.14 15.49 -0.37
N ASP A 145 -12.75 15.01 -1.53
CA ASP A 145 -12.25 15.81 -2.64
C ASP A 145 -13.30 16.79 -3.16
N THR A 146 -12.86 17.96 -3.59
CA THR A 146 -13.70 18.92 -4.32
C THR A 146 -14.25 18.28 -5.61
N PHE A 147 -15.43 18.71 -6.04
CA PHE A 147 -16.08 18.19 -7.25
C PHE A 147 -15.15 18.16 -8.48
N ARG A 148 -14.31 19.20 -8.66
CA ARG A 148 -13.33 19.26 -9.77
C ARG A 148 -12.25 18.17 -9.65
N ARG A 149 -11.72 17.90 -8.44
CA ARG A 149 -10.73 16.84 -8.21
C ARG A 149 -11.35 15.48 -8.46
N ARG A 150 -12.57 15.24 -8.00
CA ARG A 150 -13.31 13.99 -8.25
C ARG A 150 -13.54 13.76 -9.73
N LEU A 151 -13.94 14.80 -10.49
CA LEU A 151 -14.16 14.71 -11.94
C LEU A 151 -12.85 14.39 -12.68
N ASN A 152 -11.75 15.09 -12.34
CA ASN A 152 -10.44 14.85 -12.96
C ASN A 152 -9.94 13.44 -12.66
N ALA A 153 -10.06 12.97 -11.43
CA ALA A 153 -9.71 11.58 -11.05
C ALA A 153 -10.57 10.56 -11.82
N HIS A 154 -11.87 10.85 -12.00
CA HIS A 154 -12.75 9.95 -12.76
C HIS A 154 -12.37 9.87 -14.24
N ILE A 155 -12.04 11.01 -14.86
CA ILE A 155 -11.55 11.07 -16.24
C ILE A 155 -10.21 10.35 -16.36
N PHE A 156 -9.28 10.60 -15.45
CA PHE A 156 -7.98 9.96 -15.44
C PHE A 156 -8.07 8.43 -15.28
N ASN A 157 -8.87 7.96 -14.32
CA ASN A 157 -9.10 6.53 -14.11
C ASN A 157 -9.85 5.88 -15.30
N ALA A 158 -10.79 6.61 -15.93
CA ALA A 158 -11.48 6.12 -17.13
C ALA A 158 -10.53 6.02 -18.33
N ALA A 159 -9.66 7.01 -18.51
CA ALA A 159 -8.61 6.98 -19.53
C ALA A 159 -7.61 5.84 -19.24
N GLY A 160 -7.17 5.68 -18.00
CA GLY A 160 -6.29 4.57 -17.58
C GLY A 160 -6.88 3.20 -17.91
N ARG A 161 -8.18 3.00 -17.64
CA ARG A 161 -8.87 1.76 -18.01
C ARG A 161 -9.01 1.58 -19.52
N ALA A 162 -9.35 2.65 -20.25
CA ALA A 162 -9.63 2.58 -21.70
C ALA A 162 -8.34 2.41 -22.53
N PHE A 163 -7.29 3.16 -22.19
CA PHE A 163 -6.06 3.20 -22.98
C PHE A 163 -4.99 2.22 -22.48
N PHE A 164 -4.88 2.04 -21.16
CA PHE A 164 -3.86 1.16 -20.56
C PHE A 164 -4.44 -0.16 -20.05
N GLY A 165 -5.77 -0.27 -19.99
CA GLY A 165 -6.41 -1.51 -19.57
C GLY A 165 -6.03 -1.93 -18.14
N THR A 166 -5.82 -0.98 -17.22
CA THR A 166 -5.34 -1.24 -15.84
C THR A 166 -6.24 -2.20 -15.06
N GLY A 167 -7.52 -2.28 -15.42
CA GLY A 167 -8.49 -3.18 -14.77
C GLY A 167 -8.97 -2.72 -13.40
N VAL A 168 -8.38 -1.64 -12.83
CA VAL A 168 -8.70 -1.12 -11.49
C VAL A 168 -9.52 0.17 -11.57
N ARG A 169 -10.28 0.46 -10.49
CA ARG A 169 -11.18 1.63 -10.40
C ARG A 169 -10.47 2.85 -9.84
N ASP A 170 -9.56 2.66 -8.87
CA ASP A 170 -8.82 3.75 -8.22
C ASP A 170 -7.31 3.52 -8.32
N VAL A 171 -6.75 3.86 -9.48
CA VAL A 171 -5.33 3.66 -9.83
C VAL A 171 -4.40 4.39 -8.86
N ASP A 172 -4.80 5.59 -8.43
CA ASP A 172 -3.97 6.47 -7.60
C ASP A 172 -4.15 6.25 -6.09
N CYS A 173 -4.92 5.24 -5.68
CA CYS A 173 -5.01 4.90 -4.26
C CYS A 173 -3.65 4.43 -3.74
N ALA A 174 -3.04 5.18 -2.83
CA ALA A 174 -1.76 4.84 -2.22
C ALA A 174 -1.94 3.88 -1.02
N PHE A 175 -2.80 2.88 -1.16
CA PHE A 175 -2.98 1.82 -0.19
C PHE A 175 -2.99 0.49 -0.93
N LYS A 176 -1.79 -0.06 -1.16
CA LYS A 176 -1.61 -1.25 -1.99
C LYS A 176 -0.78 -2.29 -1.25
N LEU A 177 -1.34 -3.48 -1.09
CA LEU A 177 -0.62 -4.65 -0.58
C LEU A 177 -0.13 -5.49 -1.76
N ILE A 178 1.19 -5.54 -1.95
CA ILE A 178 1.85 -6.08 -3.14
C ILE A 178 2.73 -7.25 -2.72
N ARG A 179 2.62 -8.39 -3.38
CA ARG A 179 3.57 -9.50 -3.22
C ARG A 179 4.92 -9.08 -3.80
N ARG A 180 5.99 -9.05 -3.00
CA ARG A 180 7.31 -8.60 -3.47
C ARG A 180 7.80 -9.35 -4.71
N SER A 181 7.52 -10.65 -4.81
CA SER A 181 7.89 -11.45 -5.99
C SER A 181 7.14 -11.01 -7.26
N ALA A 182 5.97 -10.39 -7.15
CA ALA A 182 5.21 -9.88 -8.29
C ALA A 182 5.89 -8.66 -8.97
N LEU A 183 6.74 -7.95 -8.22
CA LEU A 183 7.51 -6.83 -8.80
C LEU A 183 8.68 -7.30 -9.67
N ARG A 184 9.05 -8.59 -9.62
CA ARG A 184 10.17 -9.11 -10.41
C ARG A 184 9.80 -9.08 -11.90
N GLY A 185 10.61 -8.40 -12.69
CA GLY A 185 10.41 -8.24 -14.13
C GLY A 185 9.47 -7.10 -14.52
N LEU A 186 8.94 -6.34 -13.55
CA LEU A 186 8.28 -5.08 -13.83
C LEU A 186 9.35 -3.98 -13.93
N GLU A 187 9.30 -3.21 -15.01
CA GLU A 187 10.21 -2.09 -15.27
C GLU A 187 9.46 -0.76 -15.07
N LEU A 188 9.36 -0.30 -13.82
CA LEU A 188 8.69 0.96 -13.50
C LEU A 188 9.63 2.14 -13.82
N THR A 189 9.26 2.96 -14.78
CA THR A 189 10.10 4.05 -15.31
C THR A 189 9.48 5.43 -15.20
N ALA A 190 8.17 5.50 -14.97
CA ALA A 190 7.44 6.76 -14.89
C ALA A 190 7.99 7.67 -13.77
N THR A 191 8.13 8.97 -14.07
CA THR A 191 8.70 9.97 -13.17
C THR A 191 7.63 10.72 -12.33
N SER A 192 6.36 10.51 -12.62
CA SER A 192 5.23 11.17 -11.96
C SER A 192 4.27 10.14 -11.33
N ALA A 193 3.08 10.59 -10.92
CA ALA A 193 2.00 9.70 -10.44
C ALA A 193 1.59 8.62 -11.48
N MET A 194 1.99 8.77 -12.74
CA MET A 194 1.83 7.74 -13.77
C MET A 194 2.46 6.39 -13.39
N ILE A 195 3.38 6.36 -12.43
CA ILE A 195 3.97 5.11 -11.92
C ILE A 195 2.89 4.15 -11.38
N ASN A 196 1.80 4.68 -10.82
CA ASN A 196 0.67 3.87 -10.38
C ASN A 196 -0.05 3.20 -11.56
N THR A 197 -0.24 3.95 -12.65
CA THR A 197 -0.83 3.41 -13.90
C THR A 197 0.10 2.37 -14.53
N GLU A 198 1.40 2.67 -14.57
CA GLU A 198 2.42 1.77 -15.11
C GLU A 198 2.48 0.46 -14.33
N LEU A 199 2.42 0.50 -13.00
CA LEU A 199 2.38 -0.69 -12.14
C LEU A 199 1.22 -1.63 -12.54
N PHE A 200 -0.01 -1.12 -12.65
CA PHE A 200 -1.16 -1.96 -12.99
C PHE A 200 -1.17 -2.39 -14.45
N TYR A 201 -0.70 -1.54 -15.36
CA TYR A 201 -0.51 -1.91 -16.76
C TYR A 201 0.44 -3.09 -16.89
N GLN A 202 1.63 -3.00 -16.28
CA GLN A 202 2.62 -4.07 -16.33
C GLN A 202 2.16 -5.32 -15.57
N ALA A 203 1.51 -5.16 -14.41
CA ALA A 203 0.92 -6.27 -13.68
C ALA A 203 -0.01 -7.10 -14.58
N ARG A 204 -0.88 -6.43 -15.35
CA ARG A 204 -1.75 -7.11 -16.32
C ARG A 204 -0.98 -7.79 -17.43
N GLN A 205 0.05 -7.14 -18.01
CA GLN A 205 0.86 -7.74 -19.08
C GLN A 205 1.57 -9.02 -18.62
N HIS A 206 1.95 -9.08 -17.35
CA HIS A 206 2.59 -10.25 -16.72
C HIS A 206 1.60 -11.26 -16.14
N GLY A 207 0.29 -11.07 -16.35
CA GLY A 207 -0.74 -12.00 -15.87
C GLY A 207 -0.91 -12.02 -14.36
N LEU A 208 -0.47 -10.97 -13.64
CA LEU A 208 -0.64 -10.87 -12.20
C LEU A 208 -2.11 -10.66 -11.83
N ARG A 209 -2.53 -11.27 -10.73
CA ARG A 209 -3.90 -11.14 -10.21
C ARG A 209 -4.01 -9.92 -9.33
N VAL A 210 -4.85 -8.97 -9.73
CA VAL A 210 -5.13 -7.74 -9.00
C VAL A 210 -6.56 -7.78 -8.48
N VAL A 211 -6.72 -7.54 -7.18
CA VAL A 211 -8.02 -7.46 -6.49
C VAL A 211 -8.14 -6.10 -5.82
N GLU A 212 -9.34 -5.56 -5.76
CA GLU A 212 -9.61 -4.26 -5.13
C GLU A 212 -10.43 -4.44 -3.84
N GLN A 213 -10.02 -3.72 -2.78
CA GLN A 213 -10.68 -3.67 -1.48
C GLN A 213 -11.04 -2.23 -1.13
N PRO A 214 -12.31 -1.92 -0.82
CA PRO A 214 -12.67 -0.59 -0.36
C PRO A 214 -12.05 -0.27 1.00
N VAL A 215 -11.38 0.90 1.11
CA VAL A 215 -10.69 1.42 2.29
C VAL A 215 -11.11 2.84 2.62
N THR A 216 -10.93 3.24 3.88
CA THR A 216 -11.20 4.61 4.39
C THR A 216 -10.07 5.57 3.99
N HIS A 217 -10.45 6.83 3.65
CA HIS A 217 -9.51 7.88 3.23
C HIS A 217 -10.05 9.26 3.61
#